data_692e6ad1858a13dee4f150d05e845e6b
#
_entry.id   692e6ad1858a13dee4f150d05e845e6b
#
_cell.length_a   1.000
_cell.length_b   1.000
_cell.length_c   1.000
_cell.angle_alpha   90.00
_cell.angle_beta   90.00
_cell.angle_gamma   90.00
#
_symmetry.space_group_name_H-M   'P 1'
#
loop_
_entity.id
_entity.type
_entity.pdbx_description
1 polymer ?
#
loop_
_entity_poly.entity_id
_entity_poly.type
_entity_poly.pdbx_seq_one_letter_code
_entity_poly.pdbx_strand_id
1 'polypeptide(L)'
;IPNQEVVLINETTGEKLTLTTNEFGQFIAPIEKNCSYRLSTEKEEFVLLREATFTTEGIKQDTTFFADLPLKPTTLQVRLRVVEMGTGKVIPYAKATITDYQLSKESVLHTDEDGIVTIKVDRNKNYWAHASKKGFIDGNVAFNSANENDKIIDLELKLPPIVKGDVFKLENIFYDLNKSTLRPESMMALDKLADFIIKNEIKIELSSHTDARGSDAYNLKLSQARAQSCVDYLISKGVKKSQIIAKGYGETKLINRCKNNVECPEDLHQENRRTEVKIL
;
A
#
# COMPACT_ATOMS: atom_id res chain seq x y z
N ILE A 1 -0.91 1.55 -33.76
CA ILE A 1 -0.03 2.54 -33.14
C ILE A 1 0.60 3.34 -34.28
N PRO A 2 0.41 4.64 -34.33
CA PRO A 2 1.03 5.52 -35.32
C PRO A 2 2.53 5.72 -35.05
N ASN A 3 3.27 6.02 -36.13
CA ASN A 3 4.71 6.30 -36.09
C ASN A 3 5.54 5.21 -35.37
N GLN A 4 5.09 3.96 -35.47
CA GLN A 4 5.76 2.81 -34.88
C GLN A 4 6.71 2.18 -35.91
N GLU A 5 7.96 1.96 -35.51
CA GLU A 5 8.89 1.19 -36.30
C GLU A 5 8.54 -0.30 -36.24
N VAL A 6 8.43 -0.91 -37.42
CA VAL A 6 8.15 -2.33 -37.59
C VAL A 6 9.20 -2.93 -38.54
N VAL A 7 9.71 -4.09 -38.20
CA VAL A 7 10.67 -4.81 -39.04
C VAL A 7 9.97 -5.99 -39.69
N LEU A 8 9.93 -6.00 -41.01
CA LEU A 8 9.52 -7.13 -41.83
C LEU A 8 10.76 -7.96 -42.16
N ILE A 9 10.76 -9.21 -41.73
CA ILE A 9 11.87 -10.15 -41.93
C ILE A 9 11.43 -11.19 -42.94
N ASN A 10 12.14 -11.30 -44.04
CA ASN A 10 12.03 -12.43 -44.96
C ASN A 10 12.83 -13.60 -44.39
N GLU A 11 12.17 -14.58 -43.82
CA GLU A 11 12.82 -15.72 -43.18
C GLU A 11 13.48 -16.69 -44.17
N THR A 12 13.08 -16.61 -45.44
CA THR A 12 13.67 -17.43 -46.51
C THR A 12 15.03 -16.88 -46.97
N THR A 13 15.15 -15.54 -47.08
CA THR A 13 16.38 -14.90 -47.56
C THR A 13 17.22 -14.28 -46.45
N GLY A 14 16.63 -14.02 -45.27
CA GLY A 14 17.24 -13.32 -44.16
C GLY A 14 17.19 -11.78 -44.28
N GLU A 15 16.60 -11.27 -45.36
CA GLU A 15 16.51 -9.82 -45.55
C GLU A 15 15.55 -9.18 -44.55
N LYS A 16 15.91 -7.97 -44.11
CA LYS A 16 15.10 -7.17 -43.17
C LYS A 16 14.75 -5.83 -43.81
N LEU A 17 13.48 -5.49 -43.74
CA LEU A 17 12.96 -4.20 -44.17
C LEU A 17 12.35 -3.47 -42.96
N THR A 18 12.91 -2.31 -42.62
CA THR A 18 12.38 -1.46 -41.55
C THR A 18 11.38 -0.46 -42.13
N LEU A 19 10.22 -0.40 -41.52
CA LEU A 19 9.07 0.42 -41.97
C LEU A 19 8.52 1.20 -40.76
N THR A 20 7.92 2.36 -41.08
CA THR A 20 7.23 3.14 -40.06
C THR A 20 5.73 3.18 -40.36
N THR A 21 4.90 2.93 -39.36
CA THR A 21 3.46 3.01 -39.50
C THR A 21 2.98 4.46 -39.66
N ASN A 22 1.92 4.64 -40.48
CA ASN A 22 1.26 5.93 -40.68
C ASN A 22 0.42 6.35 -39.46
N GLU A 23 -0.35 7.43 -39.57
CA GLU A 23 -1.26 7.95 -38.54
C GLU A 23 -2.34 6.94 -38.09
N PHE A 24 -2.68 5.95 -38.91
CA PHE A 24 -3.64 4.87 -38.62
C PHE A 24 -2.97 3.61 -38.07
N GLY A 25 -1.63 3.64 -37.88
CA GLY A 25 -0.87 2.48 -37.41
C GLY A 25 -0.68 1.40 -38.48
N GLN A 26 -0.75 1.77 -39.78
CA GLN A 26 -0.63 0.84 -40.93
C GLN A 26 0.66 1.09 -41.69
N PHE A 27 1.17 0.08 -42.32
CA PHE A 27 2.25 0.16 -43.30
C PHE A 27 1.94 -0.72 -44.52
N ILE A 28 2.60 -0.45 -45.64
CA ILE A 28 2.54 -1.27 -46.85
C ILE A 28 3.98 -1.55 -47.29
N ALA A 29 4.27 -2.80 -47.57
CA ALA A 29 5.57 -3.23 -48.08
C ALA A 29 5.43 -4.16 -49.26
N PRO A 30 6.30 -4.10 -50.26
CA PRO A 30 6.41 -5.11 -51.30
C PRO A 30 6.97 -6.41 -50.67
N ILE A 31 6.45 -7.54 -51.12
CA ILE A 31 6.88 -8.88 -50.68
C ILE A 31 7.12 -9.77 -51.89
N GLU A 32 8.05 -10.71 -51.77
CA GLU A 32 8.39 -11.67 -52.81
C GLU A 32 7.50 -12.92 -52.76
N LYS A 33 7.40 -13.65 -53.87
CA LYS A 33 6.71 -14.93 -53.95
C LYS A 33 7.56 -16.07 -53.37
N ASN A 34 6.88 -17.09 -52.85
CA ASN A 34 7.50 -18.28 -52.28
C ASN A 34 8.44 -18.00 -51.11
N CYS A 35 8.14 -17.02 -50.32
CA CYS A 35 8.91 -16.65 -49.11
C CYS A 35 8.02 -16.71 -47.85
N SER A 36 8.65 -16.95 -46.72
CA SER A 36 8.03 -16.83 -45.40
C SER A 36 8.47 -15.52 -44.75
N TYR A 37 7.54 -14.86 -44.08
CA TYR A 37 7.75 -13.55 -43.48
C TYR A 37 7.38 -13.54 -42.02
N ARG A 38 8.11 -12.75 -41.22
CA ARG A 38 7.81 -12.44 -39.83
C ARG A 38 7.84 -10.94 -39.60
N LEU A 39 6.84 -10.45 -38.87
CA LEU A 39 6.80 -9.06 -38.40
C LEU A 39 7.30 -8.99 -36.96
N SER A 40 8.13 -8.00 -36.68
CA SER A 40 8.71 -7.72 -35.38
C SER A 40 8.70 -6.22 -35.08
N THR A 41 8.79 -5.85 -33.81
CA THR A 41 9.06 -4.47 -33.37
C THR A 41 9.87 -4.53 -32.06
N GLU A 42 10.78 -3.59 -31.90
CA GLU A 42 11.73 -3.54 -30.78
C GLU A 42 11.46 -2.36 -29.82
N LYS A 43 10.23 -1.88 -29.76
CA LYS A 43 9.94 -0.76 -28.86
C LYS A 43 9.77 -1.22 -27.41
N GLU A 44 10.61 -0.71 -26.50
CA GLU A 44 10.65 -1.06 -25.07
C GLU A 44 9.30 -0.82 -24.35
N GLU A 45 8.49 0.11 -24.86
CA GLU A 45 7.20 0.46 -24.26
C GLU A 45 6.09 -0.57 -24.53
N PHE A 46 6.32 -1.59 -25.37
CA PHE A 46 5.33 -2.56 -25.78
C PHE A 46 5.87 -3.99 -25.75
N VAL A 47 4.99 -4.92 -25.44
CA VAL A 47 5.24 -6.36 -25.56
C VAL A 47 4.42 -6.89 -26.73
N LEU A 48 5.06 -7.68 -27.58
CA LEU A 48 4.41 -8.42 -28.64
C LEU A 48 3.59 -9.57 -28.02
N LEU A 49 2.27 -9.60 -28.25
CA LEU A 49 1.40 -10.65 -27.69
C LEU A 49 1.50 -11.98 -28.45
N ARG A 50 1.77 -11.90 -29.75
CA ARG A 50 2.03 -13.06 -30.63
C ARG A 50 2.83 -12.61 -31.83
N GLU A 51 3.65 -13.49 -32.35
CA GLU A 51 4.33 -13.26 -33.63
C GLU A 51 3.32 -13.20 -34.77
N ALA A 52 3.53 -12.31 -35.71
CA ALA A 52 2.79 -12.22 -36.94
C ALA A 52 3.64 -12.83 -38.07
N THR A 53 3.35 -14.06 -38.44
CA THR A 53 4.05 -14.76 -39.53
C THR A 53 3.06 -15.07 -40.66
N PHE A 54 3.50 -15.03 -41.88
CA PHE A 54 2.74 -15.45 -43.06
C PHE A 54 3.65 -15.97 -44.15
N THR A 55 3.11 -16.68 -45.13
CA THR A 55 3.86 -17.19 -46.26
C THR A 55 3.18 -16.83 -47.57
N THR A 56 4.01 -16.55 -48.56
CA THR A 56 3.59 -16.36 -49.97
C THR A 56 3.78 -17.60 -50.82
N GLU A 57 4.08 -18.75 -50.19
CA GLU A 57 4.27 -20.01 -50.91
C GLU A 57 2.97 -20.47 -51.58
N GLY A 58 3.07 -20.93 -52.83
CA GLY A 58 1.95 -21.41 -53.60
C GLY A 58 1.03 -20.34 -54.19
N ILE A 59 1.31 -19.05 -54.00
CA ILE A 59 0.49 -17.96 -54.54
C ILE A 59 0.78 -17.71 -56.00
N LYS A 60 -0.24 -17.87 -56.80
CA LYS A 60 -0.13 -17.78 -58.30
C LYS A 60 -0.45 -16.41 -58.86
N GLN A 61 -1.21 -15.58 -58.12
CA GLN A 61 -1.65 -14.26 -58.57
C GLN A 61 -1.14 -13.18 -57.61
N ASP A 62 -1.09 -11.93 -58.04
CA ASP A 62 -0.79 -10.81 -57.19
C ASP A 62 -1.92 -10.64 -56.16
N THR A 63 -1.54 -10.60 -54.89
CA THR A 63 -2.50 -10.51 -53.79
C THR A 63 -1.94 -9.62 -52.65
N THR A 64 -2.85 -9.09 -51.86
CA THR A 64 -2.51 -8.31 -50.68
C THR A 64 -2.70 -9.16 -49.42
N PHE A 65 -1.69 -9.19 -48.58
CA PHE A 65 -1.76 -9.82 -47.27
C PHE A 65 -2.07 -8.79 -46.19
N PHE A 66 -2.90 -9.17 -45.26
CA PHE A 66 -3.17 -8.41 -44.06
C PHE A 66 -2.57 -9.15 -42.87
N ALA A 67 -1.69 -8.47 -42.15
CA ALA A 67 -1.07 -9.03 -40.95
C ALA A 67 -1.14 -8.00 -39.83
N ASP A 68 -1.68 -8.41 -38.69
CA ASP A 68 -1.75 -7.59 -37.49
C ASP A 68 -0.62 -7.94 -36.53
N LEU A 69 0.04 -6.90 -36.00
CA LEU A 69 1.04 -7.02 -34.95
C LEU A 69 0.41 -6.58 -33.61
N PRO A 70 -0.15 -7.50 -32.83
CA PRO A 70 -0.83 -7.15 -31.59
C PRO A 70 0.19 -6.77 -30.53
N LEU A 71 0.23 -5.52 -30.17
CA LEU A 71 1.13 -4.92 -29.18
C LEU A 71 0.37 -4.54 -27.92
N LYS A 72 0.97 -4.81 -26.76
CA LYS A 72 0.45 -4.43 -25.45
C LYS A 72 1.45 -3.52 -24.75
N PRO A 73 1.05 -2.37 -24.20
CA PRO A 73 1.95 -1.54 -23.40
C PRO A 73 2.56 -2.33 -22.23
N THR A 74 3.85 -2.13 -21.96
CA THR A 74 4.55 -2.71 -20.81
C THR A 74 4.07 -2.13 -19.49
N THR A 75 3.46 -0.95 -19.54
CA THR A 75 2.92 -0.24 -18.39
C THR A 75 1.39 -0.12 -18.49
N LEU A 76 0.78 0.14 -17.34
CA LEU A 76 -0.62 0.56 -17.25
C LEU A 76 -0.75 1.75 -16.28
N GLN A 77 -1.89 2.43 -16.34
CA GLN A 77 -2.19 3.50 -15.41
C GLN A 77 -2.89 2.97 -14.16
N VAL A 78 -2.50 3.47 -13.00
CA VAL A 78 -3.22 3.32 -11.74
C VAL A 78 -3.78 4.67 -11.36
N ARG A 79 -5.10 4.76 -11.20
CA ARG A 79 -5.80 5.92 -10.70
C ARG A 79 -6.22 5.65 -9.25
N LEU A 80 -5.57 6.31 -8.31
CA LEU A 80 -5.82 6.18 -6.89
C LEU A 80 -6.67 7.36 -6.42
N ARG A 81 -7.84 7.06 -5.86
CA ARG A 81 -8.73 8.02 -5.20
C ARG A 81 -8.61 7.86 -3.70
N VAL A 82 -8.45 8.96 -2.98
CA VAL A 82 -8.35 8.98 -1.52
C VAL A 82 -9.56 9.69 -0.93
N VAL A 83 -10.29 9.00 -0.05
CA VAL A 83 -11.53 9.51 0.55
C VAL A 83 -11.57 9.27 2.05
N GLU A 84 -12.36 10.07 2.75
CA GLU A 84 -12.66 9.89 4.18
C GLU A 84 -13.57 8.67 4.39
N MET A 85 -13.17 7.78 5.29
CA MET A 85 -13.99 6.62 5.69
C MET A 85 -15.29 7.10 6.37
N GLY A 86 -16.40 6.50 5.98
CA GLY A 86 -17.72 6.80 6.51
C GLY A 86 -18.49 7.86 5.73
N THR A 87 -17.85 8.93 5.27
CA THR A 87 -18.52 10.02 4.52
C THR A 87 -18.32 9.92 3.01
N GLY A 88 -17.22 9.28 2.55
CA GLY A 88 -16.83 9.25 1.15
C GLY A 88 -16.33 10.60 0.61
N LYS A 89 -16.18 11.61 1.46
CA LYS A 89 -15.67 12.93 1.07
C LYS A 89 -14.23 12.79 0.58
N VAL A 90 -13.90 13.43 -0.53
CA VAL A 90 -12.54 13.41 -1.11
C VAL A 90 -11.54 14.07 -0.17
N ILE A 91 -10.31 13.52 -0.14
CA ILE A 91 -9.19 14.06 0.64
C ILE A 91 -8.15 14.62 -0.35
N PRO A 92 -8.16 15.94 -0.61
CA PRO A 92 -7.21 16.57 -1.51
C PRO A 92 -5.80 16.63 -0.90
N TYR A 93 -4.80 16.63 -1.79
CA TYR A 93 -3.39 16.79 -1.41
C TYR A 93 -2.93 15.76 -0.37
N ALA A 94 -3.51 14.55 -0.37
CA ALA A 94 -3.01 13.43 0.42
C ALA A 94 -1.70 12.93 -0.19
N LYS A 95 -0.72 12.62 0.66
CA LYS A 95 0.50 11.95 0.21
C LYS A 95 0.13 10.52 -0.17
N ALA A 96 0.43 10.14 -1.41
CA ALA A 96 0.25 8.79 -1.93
C ALA A 96 1.62 8.17 -2.26
N THR A 97 1.85 6.95 -1.84
CA THR A 97 3.09 6.20 -2.13
C THR A 97 2.71 4.89 -2.80
N ILE A 98 3.26 4.63 -3.98
CA ILE A 98 3.14 3.36 -4.68
C ILE A 98 4.49 2.65 -4.60
N THR A 99 4.51 1.45 -4.02
CA THR A 99 5.73 0.66 -3.81
C THR A 99 5.66 -0.62 -4.64
N ASP A 100 6.67 -0.83 -5.50
CA ASP A 100 6.91 -2.12 -6.15
C ASP A 100 7.39 -3.12 -5.10
N TYR A 101 6.62 -4.19 -4.89
CA TYR A 101 6.91 -5.17 -3.83
C TYR A 101 8.23 -5.91 -4.04
N GLN A 102 8.63 -6.15 -5.30
CA GLN A 102 9.85 -6.91 -5.62
C GLN A 102 11.11 -6.04 -5.53
N LEU A 103 11.02 -4.79 -6.00
CA LEU A 103 12.16 -3.90 -6.10
C LEU A 103 12.30 -2.98 -4.89
N SER A 104 11.32 -2.94 -3.99
CA SER A 104 11.20 -1.96 -2.90
C SER A 104 11.34 -0.51 -3.38
N LYS A 105 10.99 -0.26 -4.66
CA LYS A 105 11.03 1.05 -5.28
C LYS A 105 9.74 1.80 -4.98
N GLU A 106 9.88 2.98 -4.40
CA GLU A 106 8.76 3.85 -4.05
C GLU A 106 8.61 5.01 -5.01
N SER A 107 7.38 5.30 -5.38
CA SER A 107 6.97 6.53 -6.05
C SER A 107 6.07 7.33 -5.14
N VAL A 108 6.50 8.54 -4.78
CA VAL A 108 5.76 9.44 -3.87
C VAL A 108 5.11 10.55 -4.68
N LEU A 109 3.82 10.70 -4.51
CA LEU A 109 2.94 11.62 -5.22
C LEU A 109 1.96 12.27 -4.24
N HIS A 110 1.17 13.23 -4.74
CA HIS A 110 0.07 13.83 -3.97
C HIS A 110 -1.20 13.81 -4.82
N THR A 111 -2.34 13.58 -4.16
CA THR A 111 -3.63 13.71 -4.84
C THR A 111 -3.91 15.17 -5.19
N ASP A 112 -4.70 15.37 -6.24
CA ASP A 112 -5.20 16.68 -6.66
C ASP A 112 -6.37 17.18 -5.79
N GLU A 113 -7.10 18.19 -6.25
CA GLU A 113 -8.26 18.78 -5.58
C GLU A 113 -9.43 17.79 -5.48
N ASP A 114 -9.54 16.85 -6.41
CA ASP A 114 -10.55 15.80 -6.44
C ASP A 114 -10.15 14.55 -5.65
N GLY A 115 -9.02 14.62 -4.92
CA GLY A 115 -8.48 13.50 -4.16
C GLY A 115 -7.94 12.38 -5.03
N ILE A 116 -7.54 12.65 -6.27
CA ILE A 116 -7.10 11.66 -7.25
C ILE A 116 -5.61 11.86 -7.58
N VAL A 117 -4.91 10.76 -7.78
CA VAL A 117 -3.59 10.74 -8.38
C VAL A 117 -3.49 9.59 -9.39
N THR A 118 -2.83 9.85 -10.54
CA THR A 118 -2.60 8.84 -11.57
C THR A 118 -1.11 8.62 -11.75
N ILE A 119 -0.71 7.37 -11.82
CA ILE A 119 0.68 6.94 -12.01
C ILE A 119 0.75 5.80 -13.02
N LYS A 120 1.84 5.73 -13.78
CA LYS A 120 2.17 4.55 -14.60
C LYS A 120 2.94 3.54 -13.77
N VAL A 121 2.57 2.27 -13.87
CA VAL A 121 3.24 1.13 -13.24
C VAL A 121 3.52 0.04 -14.28
N ASP A 122 4.54 -0.76 -14.05
CA ASP A 122 4.83 -1.91 -14.90
C ASP A 122 3.74 -2.97 -14.76
N ARG A 123 3.49 -3.73 -15.82
CA ARG A 123 2.57 -4.87 -15.78
C ARG A 123 3.18 -6.09 -15.10
N ASN A 124 2.32 -7.02 -14.71
CA ASN A 124 2.68 -8.32 -14.12
C ASN A 124 3.50 -8.22 -12.82
N LYS A 125 3.24 -7.19 -12.03
CA LYS A 125 3.89 -6.97 -10.74
C LYS A 125 2.88 -6.76 -9.62
N ASN A 126 3.35 -6.96 -8.39
CA ASN A 126 2.61 -6.68 -7.17
C ASN A 126 3.04 -5.34 -6.58
N TYR A 127 2.07 -4.56 -6.17
CA TYR A 127 2.25 -3.23 -5.62
C TYR A 127 1.51 -3.04 -4.31
N TRP A 128 2.05 -2.15 -3.48
CA TRP A 128 1.34 -1.53 -2.37
C TRP A 128 1.05 -0.07 -2.69
N ALA A 129 -0.21 0.34 -2.54
CA ALA A 129 -0.58 1.75 -2.49
C ALA A 129 -0.85 2.14 -1.05
N HIS A 130 -0.19 3.19 -0.59
CA HIS A 130 -0.35 3.76 0.74
C HIS A 130 -0.76 5.22 0.60
N ALA A 131 -1.70 5.67 1.41
CA ALA A 131 -2.06 7.09 1.47
C ALA A 131 -2.06 7.61 2.90
N SER A 132 -1.66 8.85 3.05
CA SER A 132 -1.58 9.52 4.35
C SER A 132 -1.95 11.01 4.26
N LYS A 133 -2.65 11.50 5.28
CA LYS A 133 -3.01 12.91 5.44
C LYS A 133 -3.06 13.27 6.91
N LYS A 134 -2.60 14.45 7.29
CA LYS A 134 -2.77 14.97 8.66
C LYS A 134 -4.25 15.00 9.05
N GLY A 135 -4.57 14.52 10.24
CA GLY A 135 -5.95 14.37 10.73
C GLY A 135 -6.62 13.04 10.38
N PHE A 136 -5.91 12.12 9.73
CA PHE A 136 -6.41 10.81 9.36
C PHE A 136 -5.46 9.68 9.77
N ILE A 137 -6.01 8.50 9.97
CA ILE A 137 -5.24 7.27 10.07
C ILE A 137 -4.86 6.84 8.64
N ASP A 138 -3.61 6.42 8.45
CA ASP A 138 -3.09 6.03 7.15
C ASP A 138 -3.82 4.79 6.61
N GLY A 139 -4.03 4.75 5.31
CA GLY A 139 -4.62 3.62 4.60
C GLY A 139 -3.64 2.97 3.63
N ASN A 140 -3.85 1.68 3.37
CA ASN A 140 -3.08 0.97 2.36
C ASN A 140 -3.95 -0.07 1.64
N VAL A 141 -3.53 -0.42 0.42
CA VAL A 141 -4.13 -1.50 -0.37
C VAL A 141 -3.05 -2.16 -1.22
N ALA A 142 -3.09 -3.49 -1.30
CA ALA A 142 -2.27 -4.25 -2.25
C ALA A 142 -3.04 -4.42 -3.56
N PHE A 143 -2.34 -4.36 -4.68
CA PHE A 143 -2.91 -4.67 -5.99
C PHE A 143 -1.90 -5.37 -6.89
N ASN A 144 -2.42 -6.07 -7.89
CA ASN A 144 -1.62 -6.74 -8.92
C ASN A 144 -1.91 -6.13 -10.28
N SER A 145 -0.88 -5.89 -11.08
CA SER A 145 -0.96 -5.28 -12.40
C SER A 145 -1.00 -6.28 -13.55
N ALA A 146 -1.33 -7.56 -13.28
CA ALA A 146 -1.33 -8.64 -14.27
C ALA A 146 -2.59 -8.70 -15.13
N ASN A 147 -3.65 -7.94 -14.83
CA ASN A 147 -4.90 -8.01 -15.59
C ASN A 147 -4.65 -7.61 -17.05
N GLU A 148 -4.94 -8.54 -17.97
CA GLU A 148 -4.61 -8.39 -19.39
C GLU A 148 -5.45 -7.35 -20.12
N ASN A 149 -6.68 -7.09 -19.64
CA ASN A 149 -7.64 -6.25 -20.35
C ASN A 149 -7.68 -4.79 -19.87
N ASP A 150 -7.10 -4.48 -18.70
CA ASP A 150 -7.22 -3.15 -18.13
C ASP A 150 -6.17 -2.20 -18.70
N LYS A 151 -6.63 -1.02 -19.12
CA LYS A 151 -5.79 0.14 -19.42
C LYS A 151 -5.51 0.96 -18.17
N ILE A 152 -6.46 0.95 -17.23
CA ILE A 152 -6.43 1.70 -15.98
C ILE A 152 -6.88 0.77 -14.86
N ILE A 153 -6.17 0.79 -13.73
CA ILE A 153 -6.62 0.20 -12.46
C ILE A 153 -7.15 1.33 -11.59
N ASP A 154 -8.41 1.25 -11.22
CA ASP A 154 -9.03 2.17 -10.28
C ASP A 154 -8.93 1.63 -8.86
N LEU A 155 -8.31 2.38 -7.97
CA LEU A 155 -8.17 2.08 -6.55
C LEU A 155 -8.83 3.17 -5.72
N GLU A 156 -9.48 2.77 -4.63
CA GLU A 156 -10.00 3.70 -3.63
C GLU A 156 -9.39 3.38 -2.26
N LEU A 157 -8.75 4.37 -1.65
CA LEU A 157 -8.26 4.30 -0.28
C LEU A 157 -9.14 5.14 0.64
N LYS A 158 -9.69 4.49 1.67
CA LYS A 158 -10.53 5.12 2.69
C LYS A 158 -9.69 5.37 3.94
N LEU A 159 -9.50 6.63 4.29
CA LEU A 159 -8.75 7.01 5.48
C LEU A 159 -9.74 7.31 6.63
N PRO A 160 -9.64 6.59 7.77
CA PRO A 160 -10.42 6.93 8.95
C PRO A 160 -10.00 8.30 9.50
N PRO A 161 -10.93 9.22 9.78
CA PRO A 161 -10.59 10.46 10.47
C PRO A 161 -10.14 10.16 11.91
N ILE A 162 -9.23 10.96 12.45
CA ILE A 162 -8.83 10.92 13.86
C ILE A 162 -9.89 11.70 14.65
N VAL A 163 -10.65 11.00 15.49
CA VAL A 163 -11.76 11.60 16.24
C VAL A 163 -11.39 11.73 17.73
N LYS A 164 -11.64 12.90 18.31
CA LYS A 164 -11.47 13.10 19.75
C LYS A 164 -12.38 12.16 20.54
N GLY A 165 -11.79 11.47 21.51
CA GLY A 165 -12.47 10.49 22.35
C GLY A 165 -12.26 9.04 21.92
N ASP A 166 -11.77 8.81 20.70
CA ASP A 166 -11.44 7.45 20.23
C ASP A 166 -10.39 6.81 21.14
N VAL A 167 -10.63 5.53 21.44
CA VAL A 167 -9.76 4.71 22.24
C VAL A 167 -9.38 3.46 21.44
N PHE A 168 -8.10 3.19 21.34
CA PHE A 168 -7.60 1.96 20.70
C PHE A 168 -6.55 1.28 21.57
N LYS A 169 -6.56 -0.04 21.55
CA LYS A 169 -5.58 -0.87 22.22
C LYS A 169 -4.26 -0.80 21.47
N LEU A 170 -3.18 -0.59 22.20
CA LEU A 170 -1.83 -0.64 21.64
C LEU A 170 -1.32 -2.09 21.73
N GLU A 171 -1.22 -2.73 20.57
CA GLU A 171 -0.74 -4.11 20.49
C GLU A 171 0.79 -4.17 20.70
N ASN A 172 1.26 -5.34 21.12
CA ASN A 172 2.69 -5.64 21.30
C ASN A 172 3.41 -4.77 22.34
N ILE A 173 2.70 -4.31 23.38
CA ILE A 173 3.32 -3.69 24.54
C ILE A 173 3.50 -4.74 25.63
N PHE A 174 4.73 -5.13 25.87
CA PHE A 174 5.11 -6.19 26.78
C PHE A 174 6.01 -5.65 27.89
N TYR A 175 5.81 -6.21 29.08
CA TYR A 175 6.63 -5.95 30.26
C TYR A 175 7.04 -7.29 30.88
N ASP A 176 8.14 -7.30 31.61
CA ASP A 176 8.45 -8.44 32.49
C ASP A 176 7.47 -8.51 33.67
N LEU A 177 7.35 -9.66 34.25
CA LEU A 177 6.48 -9.90 35.42
C LEU A 177 6.86 -8.88 36.52
N ASN A 178 5.84 -8.17 37.01
CA ASN A 178 5.97 -7.15 38.06
C ASN A 178 6.94 -6.00 37.74
N LYS A 179 7.28 -5.79 36.46
CA LYS A 179 8.13 -4.68 36.01
C LYS A 179 7.36 -3.70 35.12
N SER A 180 7.89 -2.49 35.06
CA SER A 180 7.46 -1.44 34.12
C SER A 180 8.48 -1.17 33.02
N THR A 181 9.61 -1.90 33.00
CA THR A 181 10.63 -1.78 31.96
C THR A 181 10.10 -2.31 30.65
N LEU A 182 10.18 -1.49 29.60
CA LEU A 182 9.75 -1.88 28.24
C LEU A 182 10.70 -2.91 27.65
N ARG A 183 10.13 -3.89 26.97
CA ARG A 183 10.90 -4.84 26.16
C ARG A 183 11.21 -4.25 24.79
N PRO A 184 12.29 -4.70 24.12
CA PRO A 184 12.67 -4.21 22.78
C PRO A 184 11.52 -4.28 21.74
N GLU A 185 10.70 -5.34 21.80
CA GLU A 185 9.57 -5.53 20.90
C GLU A 185 8.52 -4.43 21.06
N SER A 186 8.36 -3.90 22.27
CA SER A 186 7.43 -2.80 22.55
C SER A 186 7.89 -1.46 21.96
N MET A 187 9.19 -1.30 21.77
CA MET A 187 9.76 -0.05 21.26
C MET A 187 9.33 0.21 19.82
N MET A 188 9.23 -0.82 18.98
CA MET A 188 8.76 -0.67 17.59
C MET A 188 7.30 -0.17 17.50
N ALA A 189 6.44 -0.64 18.40
CA ALA A 189 5.05 -0.17 18.44
C ALA A 189 4.97 1.28 18.93
N LEU A 190 5.80 1.64 19.91
CA LEU A 190 5.89 3.01 20.43
C LEU A 190 6.54 3.97 19.43
N ASP A 191 7.51 3.55 18.62
CA ASP A 191 8.08 4.37 17.54
C ASP A 191 7.00 4.76 16.53
N LYS A 192 6.18 3.80 16.08
CA LYS A 192 5.04 4.11 15.20
C LYS A 192 4.02 5.06 15.82
N LEU A 193 3.77 4.90 17.13
CA LEU A 193 2.88 5.82 17.86
C LEU A 193 3.48 7.22 17.98
N ALA A 194 4.79 7.34 18.20
CA ALA A 194 5.48 8.64 18.24
C ALA A 194 5.32 9.38 16.92
N ASP A 195 5.61 8.70 15.79
CA ASP A 195 5.44 9.24 14.43
C ASP A 195 3.98 9.69 14.19
N PHE A 196 3.02 8.88 14.62
CA PHE A 196 1.59 9.19 14.47
C PHE A 196 1.19 10.45 15.27
N ILE A 197 1.64 10.57 16.52
CA ILE A 197 1.36 11.73 17.38
C ILE A 197 2.00 13.00 16.81
N ILE A 198 3.26 12.91 16.39
CA ILE A 198 4.03 14.04 15.87
C ILE A 198 3.45 14.52 14.54
N LYS A 199 3.20 13.60 13.61
CA LYS A 199 2.63 13.88 12.29
C LYS A 199 1.27 14.59 12.39
N ASN A 200 0.40 14.10 13.28
CA ASN A 200 -0.96 14.61 13.39
C ASN A 200 -1.11 15.76 14.41
N GLU A 201 -0.05 16.07 15.16
CA GLU A 201 -0.05 17.12 16.22
C GLU A 201 -1.16 16.93 17.26
N ILE A 202 -1.53 15.69 17.52
CA ILE A 202 -2.60 15.32 18.44
C ILE A 202 -2.14 15.26 19.88
N LYS A 203 -3.11 15.31 20.79
CA LYS A 203 -2.91 15.04 22.22
C LYS A 203 -3.51 13.69 22.57
N ILE A 204 -2.83 12.91 23.40
CA ILE A 204 -3.30 11.60 23.83
C ILE A 204 -3.19 11.39 25.33
N GLU A 205 -4.05 10.52 25.86
CA GLU A 205 -3.83 9.83 27.13
C GLU A 205 -3.34 8.42 26.80
N LEU A 206 -2.15 8.04 27.26
CA LEU A 206 -1.66 6.68 27.23
C LEU A 206 -1.98 6.03 28.56
N SER A 207 -2.83 5.02 28.55
CA SER A 207 -3.29 4.34 29.76
C SER A 207 -2.82 2.91 29.82
N SER A 208 -2.55 2.42 31.03
CA SER A 208 -2.17 1.04 31.28
C SER A 208 -3.08 0.40 32.33
N HIS A 209 -3.35 -0.88 32.15
CA HIS A 209 -4.29 -1.66 32.95
C HIS A 209 -3.61 -2.96 33.43
N THR A 210 -4.08 -3.48 34.56
CA THR A 210 -3.71 -4.79 35.09
C THR A 210 -4.89 -5.75 35.03
N ASP A 211 -4.64 -7.02 35.28
CA ASP A 211 -5.68 -7.96 35.71
C ASP A 211 -6.00 -7.71 37.20
N ALA A 212 -6.97 -8.45 37.74
CA ALA A 212 -7.44 -8.35 39.11
C ALA A 212 -6.61 -9.10 40.15
N ARG A 213 -5.48 -9.67 39.75
CA ARG A 213 -4.61 -10.41 40.68
C ARG A 213 -3.68 -9.45 41.44
N GLY A 214 -3.69 -9.52 42.77
CA GLY A 214 -2.95 -8.64 43.65
C GLY A 214 -3.85 -7.66 44.39
N SER A 215 -3.28 -6.65 45.03
CA SER A 215 -4.06 -5.58 45.65
C SER A 215 -4.31 -4.42 44.71
N ASP A 216 -5.48 -3.79 44.83
CA ASP A 216 -5.86 -2.61 44.03
C ASP A 216 -4.79 -1.52 44.04
N ALA A 217 -4.24 -1.23 45.24
CA ALA A 217 -3.17 -0.22 45.40
C ALA A 217 -1.90 -0.61 44.67
N TYR A 218 -1.51 -1.89 44.68
CA TYR A 218 -0.37 -2.40 43.93
C TYR A 218 -0.62 -2.29 42.43
N ASN A 219 -1.77 -2.75 41.96
CA ASN A 219 -2.17 -2.72 40.56
C ASN A 219 -2.25 -1.30 40.00
N LEU A 220 -2.76 -0.36 40.78
CA LEU A 220 -2.78 1.06 40.42
C LEU A 220 -1.35 1.62 40.26
N LYS A 221 -0.47 1.35 41.25
CA LYS A 221 0.93 1.80 41.19
C LYS A 221 1.69 1.19 40.02
N LEU A 222 1.52 -0.12 39.78
CA LEU A 222 2.17 -0.85 38.68
C LEU A 222 1.73 -0.31 37.30
N SER A 223 0.43 -0.15 37.11
CA SER A 223 -0.11 0.39 35.85
C SER A 223 0.34 1.83 35.61
N GLN A 224 0.37 2.68 36.64
CA GLN A 224 0.88 4.06 36.50
C GLN A 224 2.36 4.07 36.09
N ALA A 225 3.20 3.23 36.70
CA ALA A 225 4.61 3.10 36.35
C ALA A 225 4.80 2.63 34.90
N ARG A 226 3.97 1.68 34.43
CA ARG A 226 3.99 1.18 33.05
C ARG A 226 3.59 2.27 32.06
N ALA A 227 2.50 2.98 32.31
CA ALA A 227 2.08 4.11 31.47
C ALA A 227 3.16 5.19 31.40
N GLN A 228 3.81 5.51 32.55
CA GLN A 228 4.88 6.48 32.61
C GLN A 228 6.11 6.04 31.80
N SER A 229 6.50 4.78 31.85
CA SER A 229 7.63 4.27 31.06
C SER A 229 7.37 4.38 29.55
N CYS A 230 6.14 4.14 29.08
CA CYS A 230 5.78 4.37 27.69
C CYS A 230 5.86 5.86 27.32
N VAL A 231 5.32 6.74 28.19
CA VAL A 231 5.33 8.18 27.98
C VAL A 231 6.77 8.73 27.94
N ASP A 232 7.63 8.31 28.85
CA ASP A 232 9.04 8.72 28.89
C ASP A 232 9.76 8.30 27.59
N TYR A 233 9.49 7.09 27.11
CA TYR A 233 10.02 6.63 25.83
C TYR A 233 9.52 7.48 24.65
N LEU A 234 8.21 7.74 24.56
CA LEU A 234 7.63 8.58 23.49
C LEU A 234 8.20 10.01 23.51
N ILE A 235 8.42 10.59 24.69
CA ILE A 235 9.09 11.90 24.84
C ILE A 235 10.54 11.82 24.32
N SER A 236 11.26 10.73 24.60
CA SER A 236 12.62 10.54 24.08
C SER A 236 12.67 10.43 22.56
N LYS A 237 11.55 10.07 21.92
CA LYS A 237 11.38 10.02 20.45
C LYS A 237 10.83 11.33 19.85
N GLY A 238 10.72 12.40 20.64
CA GLY A 238 10.35 13.73 20.16
C GLY A 238 8.89 14.14 20.36
N VAL A 239 8.07 13.29 20.98
CA VAL A 239 6.71 13.71 21.38
C VAL A 239 6.80 14.78 22.48
N LYS A 240 6.10 15.90 22.30
CA LYS A 240 6.10 16.97 23.29
C LYS A 240 5.35 16.56 24.56
N LYS A 241 5.90 16.86 25.72
CA LYS A 241 5.26 16.57 27.01
C LYS A 241 3.82 17.13 27.12
N SER A 242 3.52 18.22 26.43
CA SER A 242 2.16 18.81 26.36
C SER A 242 1.17 18.03 25.52
N GLN A 243 1.64 17.03 24.75
CA GLN A 243 0.80 16.20 23.88
C GLN A 243 0.43 14.84 24.50
N ILE A 244 1.00 14.48 25.67
CA ILE A 244 0.84 13.14 26.20
C ILE A 244 0.66 13.13 27.72
N ILE A 245 -0.29 12.30 28.17
CA ILE A 245 -0.60 12.08 29.60
C ILE A 245 -0.45 10.58 29.88
N ALA A 246 0.29 10.24 30.94
CA ALA A 246 0.36 8.88 31.48
C ALA A 246 -0.74 8.63 32.50
N LYS A 247 -1.53 7.53 32.34
CA LYS A 247 -2.60 7.18 33.28
C LYS A 247 -2.60 5.69 33.60
N GLY A 248 -2.39 5.34 34.86
CA GLY A 248 -2.62 3.99 35.35
C GLY A 248 -4.07 3.84 35.86
N TYR A 249 -4.73 2.78 35.45
CA TYR A 249 -6.08 2.46 35.92
C TYR A 249 -6.11 1.21 36.81
N GLY A 250 -4.97 0.51 37.00
CA GLY A 250 -4.96 -0.76 37.71
C GLY A 250 -6.00 -1.71 37.12
N GLU A 251 -6.77 -2.32 38.01
CA GLU A 251 -7.88 -3.25 37.66
C GLU A 251 -9.25 -2.56 37.60
N THR A 252 -9.32 -1.23 37.71
CA THR A 252 -10.61 -0.51 37.77
C THR A 252 -11.39 -0.53 36.43
N LYS A 253 -10.75 -0.90 35.34
CA LYS A 253 -11.33 -0.98 33.99
C LYS A 253 -11.08 -2.32 33.34
N LEU A 254 -11.57 -3.39 33.97
CA LEU A 254 -11.54 -4.73 33.37
C LEU A 254 -12.46 -4.79 32.16
N ILE A 255 -12.04 -5.52 31.11
CA ILE A 255 -12.82 -5.69 29.87
C ILE A 255 -13.57 -7.02 29.81
N ASN A 256 -13.38 -7.89 30.81
CA ASN A 256 -14.05 -9.17 30.91
C ASN A 256 -14.48 -9.45 32.38
N ARG A 257 -15.05 -10.64 32.63
CA ARG A 257 -15.60 -11.03 33.93
C ARG A 257 -14.59 -11.27 35.06
N CYS A 258 -13.28 -11.26 34.74
CA CYS A 258 -12.20 -11.68 35.66
C CYS A 258 -11.86 -10.62 36.72
N LYS A 259 -12.82 -10.32 37.59
CA LYS A 259 -12.64 -9.43 38.74
C LYS A 259 -12.14 -10.19 39.96
N ASN A 260 -11.83 -9.50 41.05
CA ASN A 260 -11.41 -10.07 42.32
C ASN A 260 -12.32 -11.24 42.77
N ASN A 261 -11.70 -12.32 43.21
CA ASN A 261 -12.36 -13.54 43.67
C ASN A 261 -13.14 -14.34 42.60
N VAL A 262 -12.87 -14.06 41.32
CA VAL A 262 -13.39 -14.85 40.20
C VAL A 262 -12.25 -15.66 39.60
N GLU A 263 -12.40 -16.98 39.57
CA GLU A 263 -11.46 -17.85 38.89
C GLU A 263 -11.59 -17.69 37.36
N CYS A 264 -10.47 -17.43 36.73
CA CYS A 264 -10.41 -17.21 35.28
C CYS A 264 -9.16 -17.87 34.65
N PRO A 265 -9.25 -18.32 33.42
CA PRO A 265 -8.08 -18.79 32.68
C PRO A 265 -7.14 -17.61 32.34
N GLU A 266 -5.86 -17.94 32.08
CA GLU A 266 -4.78 -16.98 31.94
C GLU A 266 -4.98 -16.02 30.72
N ASP A 267 -5.59 -16.51 29.66
CA ASP A 267 -5.90 -15.71 28.45
C ASP A 267 -6.82 -14.52 28.79
N LEU A 268 -7.86 -14.71 29.60
CA LEU A 268 -8.73 -13.64 30.05
C LEU A 268 -8.02 -12.65 31.00
N HIS A 269 -7.09 -13.12 31.82
CA HIS A 269 -6.22 -12.21 32.57
C HIS A 269 -5.31 -11.40 31.66
N GLN A 270 -4.77 -12.04 30.60
CA GLN A 270 -3.91 -11.37 29.62
C GLN A 270 -4.65 -10.27 28.85
N GLU A 271 -5.92 -10.45 28.51
CA GLU A 271 -6.74 -9.40 27.88
C GLU A 271 -6.83 -8.14 28.74
N ASN A 272 -6.95 -8.29 30.06
CA ASN A 272 -7.01 -7.16 31.00
C ASN A 272 -5.69 -6.41 31.12
N ARG A 273 -4.55 -7.11 31.00
CA ARG A 273 -3.20 -6.51 31.02
C ARG A 273 -2.88 -5.86 29.68
N ARG A 274 -3.37 -4.66 29.47
CA ARG A 274 -3.30 -3.94 28.21
C ARG A 274 -2.85 -2.50 28.37
N THR A 275 -2.41 -1.92 27.27
CA THR A 275 -2.15 -0.50 27.13
C THR A 275 -3.10 0.09 26.07
N GLU A 276 -3.71 1.23 26.35
CA GLU A 276 -4.64 1.92 25.47
C GLU A 276 -4.18 3.34 25.20
N VAL A 277 -4.56 3.85 24.05
CA VAL A 277 -4.37 5.25 23.64
C VAL A 277 -5.73 5.86 23.42
N LYS A 278 -5.99 6.99 24.09
CA LYS A 278 -7.20 7.80 23.90
C LYS A 278 -6.83 9.13 23.28
N ILE A 279 -7.52 9.54 22.22
CA ILE A 279 -7.38 10.86 21.59
C ILE A 279 -8.09 11.91 22.46
N LEU A 280 -7.40 13.04 22.77
CA LEU A 280 -7.89 14.09 23.68
C LEU A 280 -8.38 15.33 22.94
#